data_c6cd87b6c39b1b6e29a67318661e63b5
#
_entry.id   c6cd87b6c39b1b6e29a67318661e63b5
#
_cell.length_a   1.000
_cell.length_b   1.000
_cell.length_c   1.000
_cell.angle_alpha   90.00
_cell.angle_beta   90.00
_cell.angle_gamma   90.00
#
_symmetry.space_group_name_H-M   'P 1'
#
loop_
_entity.id
_entity.type
_entity.pdbx_description
1 polymer ?
#
loop_
_entity_poly.entity_id
_entity_poly.type
_entity_poly.pdbx_seq_one_letter_code
_entity_poly.pdbx_strand_id
1 'polypeptide(L)'
;MKYMLDTNMCIFIMKKAPKVVAQFHYFQQSGIAISSITLAELEYGVAKSQSYERNKNTLLAFSTLVNILIFDVPSSAEYGRVRATLEKNGTPIGILDTLIAAHAKSLNLTLVTNNTREFQRVEGLAIEDWI
;
A
#
# COMPACT_ATOMS: atom_id res chain seq x y z
N MET A 1 -12.29 8.35 4.64
CA MET A 1 -11.32 7.53 3.89
C MET A 1 -11.17 6.21 4.62
N LYS A 2 -11.23 5.11 3.88
CA LYS A 2 -11.28 3.76 4.49
C LYS A 2 -10.13 2.86 4.05
N TYR A 3 -9.60 3.05 2.84
CA TYR A 3 -8.67 2.11 2.23
C TYR A 3 -7.31 2.72 1.98
N MET A 4 -6.27 1.91 2.22
CA MET A 4 -4.91 2.17 1.77
C MET A 4 -4.49 1.01 0.86
N LEU A 5 -3.97 1.32 -0.32
CA LEU A 5 -3.50 0.30 -1.26
C LEU A 5 -2.05 -0.04 -0.97
N ASP A 6 -1.69 -1.34 -1.03
CA ASP A 6 -0.28 -1.70 -1.04
C ASP A 6 0.33 -1.48 -2.43
N THR A 7 1.64 -1.65 -2.53
CA THR A 7 2.37 -1.36 -3.77
C THR A 7 1.91 -2.23 -4.94
N ASN A 8 1.72 -3.53 -4.70
CA ASN A 8 1.29 -4.44 -5.78
C ASN A 8 -0.12 -4.11 -6.28
N MET A 9 -1.01 -3.72 -5.37
CA MET A 9 -2.36 -3.33 -5.74
C MET A 9 -2.36 -2.09 -6.65
N CYS A 10 -1.48 -1.12 -6.36
CA CYS A 10 -1.28 0.05 -7.22
C CYS A 10 -0.81 -0.37 -8.62
N ILE A 11 0.11 -1.33 -8.69
CA ILE A 11 0.62 -1.84 -9.97
C ILE A 11 -0.50 -2.52 -10.77
N PHE A 12 -1.35 -3.32 -10.12
CA PHE A 12 -2.49 -3.93 -10.80
C PHE A 12 -3.44 -2.89 -11.38
N ILE A 13 -3.69 -1.80 -10.63
CA ILE A 13 -4.55 -0.72 -11.11
C ILE A 13 -3.92 -0.02 -12.31
N MET A 14 -2.62 0.29 -12.24
CA MET A 14 -1.92 0.95 -13.33
C MET A 14 -1.82 0.06 -14.58
N LYS A 15 -1.78 -1.26 -14.40
CA LYS A 15 -1.82 -2.25 -15.50
C LYS A 15 -3.24 -2.55 -15.96
N LYS A 16 -4.24 -1.89 -15.37
CA LYS A 16 -5.66 -2.01 -15.73
C LYS A 16 -6.22 -3.42 -15.59
N ALA A 17 -5.84 -4.13 -14.52
CA ALA A 17 -6.44 -5.41 -14.15
C ALA A 17 -7.94 -5.21 -13.88
N PRO A 18 -8.86 -5.88 -14.63
CA PRO A 18 -10.27 -5.47 -14.65
C PRO A 18 -10.97 -5.48 -13.30
N LYS A 19 -10.78 -6.53 -12.49
CA LYS A 19 -11.44 -6.61 -11.18
C LYS A 19 -10.97 -5.53 -10.22
N VAL A 20 -9.67 -5.29 -10.19
CA VAL A 20 -9.07 -4.30 -9.29
C VAL A 20 -9.50 -2.90 -9.69
N VAL A 21 -9.50 -2.60 -10.99
CA VAL A 21 -9.93 -1.30 -11.52
C VAL A 21 -11.40 -1.04 -11.18
N ALA A 22 -12.26 -2.03 -11.31
CA ALA A 22 -13.68 -1.89 -10.98
C ALA A 22 -13.87 -1.53 -9.50
N GLN A 23 -13.19 -2.24 -8.59
CA GLN A 23 -13.24 -1.94 -7.16
C GLN A 23 -12.66 -0.57 -6.85
N PHE A 24 -11.55 -0.22 -7.49
CA PHE A 24 -10.92 1.09 -7.31
C PHE A 24 -11.89 2.22 -7.67
N HIS A 25 -12.55 2.13 -8.83
CA HIS A 25 -13.52 3.14 -9.25
C HIS A 25 -14.73 3.20 -8.33
N TYR A 26 -15.19 2.04 -7.85
CA TYR A 26 -16.33 1.98 -6.93
C TYR A 26 -16.04 2.74 -5.62
N PHE A 27 -14.84 2.56 -5.06
CA PHE A 27 -14.50 3.16 -3.77
C PHE A 27 -13.80 4.52 -3.88
N GLN A 28 -13.48 4.98 -5.07
CA GLN A 28 -12.69 6.19 -5.29
C GLN A 28 -13.33 7.43 -4.66
N GLN A 29 -14.64 7.55 -4.70
CA GLN A 29 -15.36 8.70 -4.14
C GLN A 29 -15.21 8.82 -2.63
N SER A 30 -15.02 7.70 -1.94
CA SER A 30 -14.82 7.68 -0.49
C SER A 30 -13.40 8.07 -0.09
N GLY A 31 -12.51 8.23 -1.06
CA GLY A 31 -11.10 8.50 -0.85
C GLY A 31 -10.30 7.23 -0.63
N ILE A 32 -9.27 7.05 -1.45
CA ILE A 32 -8.34 5.92 -1.35
C ILE A 32 -6.95 6.50 -1.15
N ALA A 33 -6.21 5.93 -0.20
CA ALA A 33 -4.88 6.40 0.16
C ALA A 33 -3.81 5.44 -0.32
N ILE A 34 -2.61 5.98 -0.51
CA ILE A 34 -1.37 5.21 -0.53
C ILE A 34 -0.38 5.84 0.44
N SER A 35 0.51 5.02 0.99
CA SER A 35 1.62 5.51 1.81
C SER A 35 2.68 6.16 0.94
N SER A 36 3.39 7.17 1.47
CA SER A 36 4.60 7.69 0.84
C SER A 36 5.67 6.60 0.67
N ILE A 37 5.64 5.54 1.49
CA ILE A 37 6.50 4.37 1.31
C ILE A 37 6.16 3.65 0.01
N THR A 38 4.87 3.44 -0.25
CA THR A 38 4.40 2.85 -1.52
C THR A 38 4.81 3.73 -2.70
N LEU A 39 4.64 5.04 -2.58
CA LEU A 39 5.06 5.96 -3.64
C LEU A 39 6.55 5.81 -3.93
N ALA A 40 7.39 5.70 -2.89
CA ALA A 40 8.84 5.51 -3.06
C ALA A 40 9.14 4.22 -3.84
N GLU A 41 8.44 3.12 -3.53
CA GLU A 41 8.61 1.87 -4.27
C GLU A 41 8.20 2.01 -5.74
N LEU A 42 7.10 2.72 -6.01
CA LEU A 42 6.63 2.97 -7.37
C LEU A 42 7.61 3.85 -8.14
N GLU A 43 8.17 4.87 -7.49
CA GLU A 43 9.21 5.73 -8.10
C GLU A 43 10.47 4.94 -8.42
N TYR A 44 10.86 4.03 -7.53
CA TYR A 44 11.99 3.14 -7.82
C TYR A 44 11.70 2.27 -9.04
N GLY A 45 10.50 1.69 -9.13
CA GLY A 45 10.09 0.89 -10.28
C GLY A 45 10.17 1.66 -11.59
N VAL A 46 9.77 2.93 -11.58
CA VAL A 46 9.88 3.82 -12.75
C VAL A 46 11.34 4.08 -13.09
N ALA A 47 12.15 4.43 -12.09
CA ALA A 47 13.55 4.83 -12.28
C ALA A 47 14.39 3.72 -12.91
N LYS A 48 14.12 2.45 -12.55
CA LYS A 48 14.87 1.32 -13.10
C LYS A 48 14.32 0.78 -14.42
N SER A 49 13.15 1.26 -14.86
CA SER A 49 12.49 0.71 -16.06
C SER A 49 13.15 1.18 -17.34
N GLN A 50 13.00 0.39 -18.42
CA GLN A 50 13.48 0.76 -19.75
C GLN A 50 12.56 1.77 -20.44
N SER A 51 11.30 1.87 -19.99
CA SER A 51 10.30 2.80 -20.53
C SER A 51 10.02 3.92 -19.54
N TYR A 52 11.07 4.64 -19.14
CA TYR A 52 10.98 5.64 -18.08
C TYR A 52 9.87 6.67 -18.32
N GLU A 53 9.86 7.32 -19.48
CA GLU A 53 8.89 8.39 -19.77
C GLU A 53 7.45 7.89 -19.69
N ARG A 54 7.17 6.76 -20.31
CA ARG A 54 5.82 6.18 -20.29
C ARG A 54 5.40 5.80 -18.87
N ASN A 55 6.29 5.14 -18.14
CA ASN A 55 5.97 4.68 -16.78
C ASN A 55 5.87 5.84 -15.82
N LYS A 56 6.69 6.88 -15.99
CA LYS A 56 6.57 8.10 -15.19
C LYS A 56 5.23 8.79 -15.41
N ASN A 57 4.80 8.90 -16.66
CA ASN A 57 3.50 9.50 -16.99
C ASN A 57 2.35 8.69 -16.42
N THR A 58 2.43 7.36 -16.44
CA THR A 58 1.44 6.48 -15.83
C THR A 58 1.37 6.71 -14.32
N LEU A 59 2.51 6.80 -13.65
CA LEU A 59 2.57 7.05 -12.22
C LEU A 59 2.00 8.43 -11.87
N LEU A 60 2.34 9.46 -12.63
CA LEU A 60 1.80 10.81 -12.41
C LEU A 60 0.28 10.83 -12.52
N ALA A 61 -0.27 10.18 -13.54
CA ALA A 61 -1.71 10.08 -13.72
C ALA A 61 -2.37 9.34 -12.55
N PHE A 62 -1.82 8.21 -12.15
CA PHE A 62 -2.33 7.45 -10.99
C PHE A 62 -2.29 8.28 -9.71
N SER A 63 -1.20 9.03 -9.49
CA SER A 63 -1.03 9.84 -8.29
C SER A 63 -2.11 10.91 -8.12
N THR A 64 -2.73 11.35 -9.20
CA THR A 64 -3.84 12.31 -9.12
C THR A 64 -5.14 11.69 -8.62
N LEU A 65 -5.23 10.35 -8.62
CA LEU A 65 -6.46 9.61 -8.28
C LEU A 65 -6.48 9.14 -6.83
N VAL A 66 -5.38 9.27 -6.10
CA VAL A 66 -5.25 8.77 -4.73
C VAL A 66 -4.75 9.87 -3.81
N ASN A 67 -4.97 9.67 -2.50
CA ASN A 67 -4.43 10.54 -1.45
C ASN A 67 -3.10 9.95 -0.99
N ILE A 68 -2.00 10.69 -1.20
CA ILE A 68 -0.68 10.26 -0.74
C ILE A 68 -0.51 10.73 0.70
N LEU A 69 -0.39 9.78 1.62
CA LEU A 69 -0.22 10.06 3.05
C LEU A 69 1.24 9.87 3.44
N ILE A 70 1.77 10.87 4.13
CA ILE A 70 3.17 10.85 4.56
C ILE A 70 3.33 9.91 5.75
N PHE A 71 4.34 9.04 5.70
CA PHE A 71 4.71 8.17 6.81
C PHE A 71 5.25 9.05 7.94
N ASP A 72 4.46 9.23 8.99
CA ASP A 72 4.68 10.24 10.02
C ASP A 72 5.16 9.63 11.35
N VAL A 73 5.23 10.48 12.39
CA VAL A 73 5.69 10.05 13.71
C VAL A 73 4.81 8.94 14.31
N PRO A 74 3.47 9.07 14.32
CA PRO A 74 2.62 7.97 14.80
C PRO A 74 2.80 6.68 14.02
N SER A 75 2.99 6.75 12.70
CA SER A 75 3.27 5.59 11.86
C SER A 75 4.57 4.92 12.27
N SER A 76 5.59 5.72 12.60
CA SER A 76 6.89 5.21 13.05
C SER A 76 6.78 4.46 14.37
N ALA A 77 6.01 4.99 15.32
CA ALA A 77 5.76 4.32 16.59
C ALA A 77 5.05 2.98 16.39
N GLU A 78 4.05 2.96 15.52
CA GLU A 78 3.32 1.73 15.18
C GLU A 78 4.22 0.69 14.51
N TYR A 79 5.11 1.16 13.62
CA TYR A 79 6.10 0.28 12.99
C TYR A 79 6.95 -0.47 14.02
N GLY A 80 7.44 0.25 15.04
CA GLY A 80 8.22 -0.38 16.10
C GLY A 80 7.46 -1.48 16.80
N ARG A 81 6.20 -1.23 17.16
CA ARG A 81 5.35 -2.23 17.81
C ARG A 81 5.05 -3.42 16.90
N VAL A 82 4.67 -3.17 15.66
CA VAL A 82 4.33 -4.23 14.71
C VAL A 82 5.53 -5.11 14.44
N ARG A 83 6.67 -4.53 14.14
CA ARG A 83 7.88 -5.28 13.83
C ARG A 83 8.33 -6.13 15.03
N ALA A 84 8.36 -5.55 16.22
CA ALA A 84 8.78 -6.27 17.43
C ALA A 84 7.86 -7.47 17.70
N THR A 85 6.55 -7.30 17.54
CA THR A 85 5.59 -8.39 17.73
C THR A 85 5.77 -9.51 16.69
N LEU A 86 5.95 -9.15 15.41
CA LEU A 86 6.16 -10.14 14.35
C LEU A 86 7.44 -10.93 14.59
N GLU A 87 8.52 -10.28 14.98
CA GLU A 87 9.78 -10.95 15.28
C GLU A 87 9.67 -11.86 16.51
N LYS A 88 9.01 -11.39 17.57
CA LYS A 88 8.76 -12.18 18.77
C LYS A 88 7.97 -13.44 18.48
N ASN A 89 7.00 -13.36 17.59
CA ASN A 89 6.16 -14.50 17.21
C ASN A 89 6.82 -15.40 16.15
N GLY A 90 8.01 -15.04 15.67
CA GLY A 90 8.70 -15.82 14.63
C GLY A 90 8.03 -15.74 13.27
N THR A 91 7.25 -14.68 13.01
CA THR A 91 6.49 -14.52 11.77
C THR A 91 6.77 -13.17 11.09
N PRO A 92 8.05 -12.80 10.88
CA PRO A 92 8.36 -11.53 10.23
C PRO A 92 7.86 -11.49 8.79
N ILE A 93 7.63 -10.29 8.30
CA ILE A 93 7.37 -10.01 6.88
C ILE A 93 8.42 -9.03 6.38
N GLY A 94 8.41 -8.72 5.07
CA GLY A 94 9.37 -7.78 4.51
C GLY A 94 9.31 -6.43 5.20
N ILE A 95 10.45 -5.72 5.23
CA ILE A 95 10.56 -4.43 5.94
C ILE A 95 9.62 -3.39 5.33
N LEU A 96 9.58 -3.27 4.00
CA LEU A 96 8.71 -2.31 3.34
C LEU A 96 7.23 -2.64 3.60
N ASP A 97 6.86 -3.92 3.57
CA ASP A 97 5.51 -4.36 3.90
C ASP A 97 5.16 -4.06 5.36
N THR A 98 6.12 -4.20 6.27
CA THR A 98 5.91 -3.84 7.68
C THR A 98 5.64 -2.35 7.84
N LEU A 99 6.36 -1.49 7.09
CA LEU A 99 6.13 -0.04 7.09
C LEU A 99 4.73 0.30 6.58
N ILE A 100 4.32 -0.30 5.48
CA ILE A 100 3.00 -0.05 4.90
C ILE A 100 1.90 -0.52 5.85
N ALA A 101 2.04 -1.71 6.43
CA ALA A 101 1.08 -2.25 7.40
C ALA A 101 0.95 -1.35 8.62
N ALA A 102 2.07 -0.89 9.16
CA ALA A 102 2.08 0.01 10.31
C ALA A 102 1.39 1.34 10.00
N HIS A 103 1.63 1.88 8.81
CA HIS A 103 1.01 3.12 8.38
C HIS A 103 -0.52 2.99 8.31
N ALA A 104 -1.00 1.94 7.64
CA ALA A 104 -2.44 1.68 7.55
C ALA A 104 -3.05 1.48 8.95
N LYS A 105 -2.39 0.71 9.80
CA LYS A 105 -2.87 0.43 11.14
C LYS A 105 -2.93 1.69 12.00
N SER A 106 -1.93 2.56 11.91
CA SER A 106 -1.89 3.81 12.68
C SER A 106 -3.06 4.73 12.37
N LEU A 107 -3.65 4.60 11.18
CA LEU A 107 -4.76 5.41 10.72
C LEU A 107 -6.11 4.67 10.73
N ASN A 108 -6.12 3.43 11.19
CA ASN A 108 -7.31 2.56 11.14
C ASN A 108 -7.86 2.38 9.72
N LEU A 109 -6.99 2.35 8.74
CA LEU A 109 -7.38 2.08 7.35
C LEU A 109 -7.30 0.59 7.07
N THR A 110 -8.19 0.11 6.21
CA THR A 110 -8.11 -1.26 5.68
C THR A 110 -7.05 -1.29 4.60
N LEU A 111 -6.07 -2.19 4.74
CA LEU A 111 -5.04 -2.37 3.73
C LEU A 111 -5.57 -3.27 2.62
N VAL A 112 -5.55 -2.77 1.39
CA VAL A 112 -5.94 -3.55 0.21
C VAL A 112 -4.70 -4.20 -0.37
N THR A 113 -4.67 -5.52 -0.38
CA THR A 113 -3.51 -6.31 -0.77
C THR A 113 -3.96 -7.67 -1.30
N ASN A 114 -3.22 -8.24 -2.25
CA ASN A 114 -3.41 -9.65 -2.58
C ASN A 114 -2.43 -10.56 -1.83
N ASN A 115 -1.49 -9.99 -1.08
CA ASN A 115 -0.56 -10.74 -0.24
C ASN A 115 -1.16 -10.96 1.16
N THR A 116 -2.37 -11.52 1.20
CA THR A 116 -3.10 -11.70 2.46
C THR A 116 -2.40 -12.66 3.40
N ARG A 117 -1.69 -13.63 2.85
CA ARG A 117 -0.94 -14.63 3.64
C ARG A 117 0.06 -13.98 4.60
N GLU A 118 0.78 -12.95 4.14
CA GLU A 118 1.76 -12.26 4.98
C GLU A 118 1.10 -11.20 5.86
N PHE A 119 0.27 -10.35 5.28
CA PHE A 119 -0.34 -9.24 6.03
C PHE A 119 -1.30 -9.69 7.12
N GLN A 120 -1.91 -10.88 7.01
CA GLN A 120 -2.74 -11.43 8.09
C GLN A 120 -1.96 -11.69 9.38
N ARG A 121 -0.63 -11.77 9.30
CA ARG A 121 0.22 -11.93 10.49
C ARG A 121 0.23 -10.68 11.37
N VAL A 122 -0.18 -9.53 10.85
CA VAL A 122 -0.20 -8.26 11.60
C VAL A 122 -1.51 -8.16 12.37
N GLU A 123 -1.42 -8.31 13.69
CA GLU A 123 -2.59 -8.22 14.57
C GLU A 123 -3.22 -6.83 14.52
N GLY A 124 -4.55 -6.81 14.45
CA GLY A 124 -5.30 -5.56 14.45
C GLY A 124 -5.33 -4.82 13.13
N LEU A 125 -4.70 -5.37 12.08
CA LEU A 125 -4.75 -4.79 10.74
C LEU A 125 -5.93 -5.41 9.96
N ALA A 126 -6.86 -4.57 9.52
CA ALA A 126 -7.90 -4.99 8.59
C ALA A 126 -7.32 -5.08 7.20
N ILE A 127 -7.55 -6.19 6.50
CA ILE A 127 -7.07 -6.40 5.14
C ILE A 127 -8.23 -6.81 4.23
N GLU A 128 -8.09 -6.48 2.95
CA GLU A 128 -9.08 -6.82 1.92
C GLU A 128 -8.35 -7.06 0.60
N ASP A 129 -8.79 -8.07 -0.14
CA ASP A 129 -8.23 -8.40 -1.44
C ASP A 129 -9.25 -8.04 -2.54
N TRP A 130 -8.83 -7.24 -3.51
CA TRP A 130 -9.68 -6.82 -4.62
C TRP A 130 -9.46 -7.65 -5.90
N ILE A 131 -8.63 -8.65 -5.85
CA ILE A 131 -8.40 -9.52 -7.01
C ILE A 131 -9.40 -10.67 -7.07
#